data_5d5e474ae7bdc2964ebc43926aef3be2
#
_entry.id   5d5e474ae7bdc2964ebc43926aef3be2
#
_cell.length_a   1.000
_cell.length_b   1.000
_cell.length_c   1.000
_cell.angle_alpha   90.00
_cell.angle_beta   90.00
_cell.angle_gamma   90.00
#
_symmetry.space_group_name_H-M   'P 1'
#
loop_
_entity.id
_entity.type
_entity.pdbx_description
1 polymer ?
#
loop_
_entity_poly.entity_id
_entity_poly.type
_entity_poly.pdbx_seq_one_letter_code
_entity_poly.pdbx_strand_id
1 'polypeptide(L)'
;RIFWPNAPEAPAAQLFHARCLERRKRLQAAFDAYQHLVEHYAGRFEFNETIARQMQIAKTLMETKKAKFLFLPGFAAPERAIPLFEQIVASAPEWTGSAEAYYLAGVAHQKIYEYDQAIEAFFTALNRFPDSEFAVRSAYAQAQCHLRMSEDAPNDGRALETARAACTLFLQRYPDSEHRAARKKGGEDMRE
;
A
#
# COMPACT_ATOMS: atom_id res chain seq x y z
N ARG A 1 -1.90 29.04 -7.63
CA ARG A 1 -3.25 29.35 -7.09
C ARG A 1 -4.19 29.60 -8.25
N ILE A 2 -5.32 28.89 -8.29
CA ILE A 2 -6.38 29.16 -9.27
C ILE A 2 -7.15 30.36 -8.75
N PHE A 3 -7.14 31.47 -9.50
CA PHE A 3 -7.79 32.72 -9.07
C PHE A 3 -9.34 32.65 -9.19
N TRP A 4 -9.87 31.77 -10.04
CA TRP A 4 -11.29 31.57 -10.28
C TRP A 4 -11.65 30.09 -10.17
N PRO A 5 -11.87 29.54 -8.95
CA PRO A 5 -12.12 28.11 -8.74
C PRO A 5 -13.46 27.65 -9.36
N ASN A 6 -14.40 28.56 -9.58
CA ASN A 6 -15.72 28.27 -10.15
C ASN A 6 -15.77 28.39 -11.69
N ALA A 7 -14.67 28.80 -12.33
CA ALA A 7 -14.61 28.89 -13.79
C ALA A 7 -14.79 27.49 -14.43
N PRO A 8 -15.44 27.41 -15.61
CA PRO A 8 -15.59 26.15 -16.35
C PRO A 8 -14.24 25.46 -16.63
N GLU A 9 -13.20 26.22 -16.86
CA GLU A 9 -11.85 25.76 -17.20
C GLU A 9 -11.00 25.38 -15.97
N ALA A 10 -11.45 25.68 -14.76
CA ALA A 10 -10.69 25.46 -13.54
C ALA A 10 -10.25 23.98 -13.35
N PRO A 11 -11.10 22.95 -13.60
CA PRO A 11 -10.69 21.56 -13.50
C PRO A 11 -9.58 21.20 -14.51
N ALA A 12 -9.72 21.68 -15.76
CA ALA A 12 -8.70 21.43 -16.79
C ALA A 12 -7.36 22.09 -16.47
N ALA A 13 -7.40 23.32 -15.96
CA ALA A 13 -6.20 24.03 -15.49
C ALA A 13 -5.54 23.31 -14.30
N GLN A 14 -6.33 22.82 -13.34
CA GLN A 14 -5.84 22.07 -12.21
C GLN A 14 -5.20 20.73 -12.65
N LEU A 15 -5.85 19.99 -13.55
CA LEU A 15 -5.31 18.77 -14.14
C LEU A 15 -3.99 19.02 -14.86
N PHE A 16 -3.92 20.08 -15.67
CA PHE A 16 -2.70 20.48 -16.36
C PHE A 16 -1.57 20.81 -15.37
N HIS A 17 -1.90 21.55 -14.29
CA HIS A 17 -0.95 21.85 -13.23
C HIS A 17 -0.39 20.57 -12.57
N ALA A 18 -1.26 19.63 -12.22
CA ALA A 18 -0.84 18.34 -11.64
C ALA A 18 0.11 17.57 -12.58
N ARG A 19 -0.24 17.47 -13.88
CA ARG A 19 0.60 16.83 -14.90
C ARG A 19 1.95 17.53 -15.08
N CYS A 20 2.00 18.87 -15.01
CA CYS A 20 3.25 19.62 -15.06
C CYS A 20 4.17 19.33 -13.86
N LEU A 21 3.60 19.23 -12.67
CA LEU A 21 4.35 18.87 -11.46
C LEU A 21 4.90 17.44 -11.56
N GLU A 22 4.09 16.49 -12.06
CA GLU A 22 4.50 15.10 -12.27
C GLU A 22 5.67 15.01 -13.27
N ARG A 23 5.59 15.71 -14.41
CA ARG A 23 6.69 15.78 -15.40
C ARG A 23 7.97 16.35 -14.81
N ARG A 24 7.86 17.33 -13.91
CA ARG A 24 8.99 17.93 -13.18
C ARG A 24 9.48 17.07 -12.01
N LYS A 25 8.98 15.85 -11.84
CA LYS A 25 9.32 14.92 -10.76
C LYS A 25 9.04 15.47 -9.35
N ARG A 26 8.16 16.46 -9.25
CA ARG A 26 7.66 16.98 -7.97
C ARG A 26 6.48 16.12 -7.51
N LEU A 27 6.76 14.84 -7.21
CA LEU A 27 5.74 13.81 -7.07
C LEU A 27 4.73 14.09 -5.94
N GLN A 28 5.21 14.53 -4.75
CA GLN A 28 4.30 14.88 -3.66
C GLN A 28 3.36 16.02 -4.07
N ALA A 29 3.91 17.09 -4.61
CA ALA A 29 3.10 18.23 -5.05
C ALA A 29 2.14 17.88 -6.21
N ALA A 30 2.53 16.92 -7.07
CA ALA A 30 1.67 16.40 -8.10
C ALA A 30 0.49 15.60 -7.51
N PHE A 31 0.76 14.73 -6.52
CA PHE A 31 -0.26 13.99 -5.80
C PHE A 31 -1.28 14.95 -5.14
N ASP A 32 -0.78 15.95 -4.41
CA ASP A 32 -1.62 16.96 -3.73
C ASP A 32 -2.48 17.74 -4.74
N ALA A 33 -1.93 18.04 -5.93
CA ALA A 33 -2.65 18.73 -6.99
C ALA A 33 -3.73 17.85 -7.63
N TYR A 34 -3.51 16.54 -7.78
CA TYR A 34 -4.54 15.57 -8.18
C TYR A 34 -5.59 15.40 -7.08
N GLN A 35 -5.18 15.35 -5.81
CA GLN A 35 -6.11 15.24 -4.69
C GLN A 35 -7.06 16.45 -4.62
N HIS A 36 -6.53 17.64 -4.81
CA HIS A 36 -7.35 18.86 -4.92
C HIS A 36 -8.38 18.76 -6.05
N LEU A 37 -8.02 18.14 -7.18
CA LEU A 37 -8.97 17.91 -8.29
C LEU A 37 -10.10 16.97 -7.86
N VAL A 38 -9.76 15.88 -7.17
CA VAL A 38 -10.71 14.88 -6.67
C VAL A 38 -11.70 15.50 -5.67
N GLU A 39 -11.21 16.31 -4.74
CA GLU A 39 -12.01 16.90 -3.67
C GLU A 39 -12.92 18.05 -4.11
N HIS A 40 -12.47 18.84 -5.10
CA HIS A 40 -13.16 20.11 -5.41
C HIS A 40 -13.86 20.13 -6.78
N TYR A 41 -13.60 19.16 -7.64
CA TYR A 41 -14.11 19.17 -9.02
C TYR A 41 -14.78 17.88 -9.44
N ALA A 42 -15.44 17.19 -8.50
CA ALA A 42 -16.12 15.92 -8.75
C ALA A 42 -17.02 15.97 -10.01
N GLY A 43 -16.92 14.94 -10.84
CA GLY A 43 -17.70 14.82 -12.08
C GLY A 43 -17.24 15.72 -13.24
N ARG A 44 -16.13 16.48 -13.08
CA ARG A 44 -15.64 17.42 -14.10
C ARG A 44 -14.27 17.04 -14.66
N PHE A 45 -13.82 15.79 -14.43
CA PHE A 45 -12.56 15.23 -14.91
C PHE A 45 -12.63 13.70 -14.97
N GLU A 46 -11.68 13.06 -15.61
CA GLU A 46 -11.56 11.60 -15.68
C GLU A 46 -11.07 11.03 -14.34
N PHE A 47 -12.05 10.67 -13.49
CA PHE A 47 -11.80 10.26 -12.11
C PHE A 47 -10.86 9.05 -12.02
N ASN A 48 -11.16 7.95 -12.74
CA ASN A 48 -10.37 6.73 -12.69
C ASN A 48 -8.93 6.95 -13.18
N GLU A 49 -8.71 7.76 -14.22
CA GLU A 49 -7.37 8.12 -14.68
C GLU A 49 -6.61 8.89 -13.59
N THR A 50 -7.28 9.84 -12.94
CA THR A 50 -6.68 10.66 -11.88
C THR A 50 -6.25 9.81 -10.69
N ILE A 51 -7.11 8.92 -10.21
CA ILE A 51 -6.79 7.98 -9.11
C ILE A 51 -5.65 7.03 -9.52
N ALA A 52 -5.66 6.53 -10.76
CA ALA A 52 -4.56 5.70 -11.27
C ALA A 52 -3.22 6.44 -11.28
N ARG A 53 -3.21 7.75 -11.62
CA ARG A 53 -2.01 8.60 -11.53
C ARG A 53 -1.53 8.77 -10.10
N GLN A 54 -2.43 9.04 -9.16
CA GLN A 54 -2.11 9.10 -7.73
C GLN A 54 -1.49 7.79 -7.25
N MET A 55 -2.05 6.65 -7.66
CA MET A 55 -1.52 5.32 -7.34
C MET A 55 -0.07 5.13 -7.85
N GLN A 56 0.22 5.51 -9.11
CA GLN A 56 1.57 5.42 -9.65
C GLN A 56 2.56 6.33 -8.90
N ILE A 57 2.13 7.51 -8.51
CA ILE A 57 2.94 8.44 -7.70
C ILE A 57 3.24 7.83 -6.33
N ALA A 58 2.25 7.29 -5.64
CA ALA A 58 2.41 6.65 -4.33
C ALA A 58 3.39 5.46 -4.39
N LYS A 59 3.25 4.59 -5.40
CA LYS A 59 4.18 3.47 -5.66
C LYS A 59 5.60 3.98 -5.88
N THR A 60 5.77 5.00 -6.71
CA THR A 60 7.09 5.57 -7.00
C THR A 60 7.74 6.16 -5.75
N LEU A 61 6.96 6.86 -4.91
CA LEU A 61 7.45 7.42 -3.65
C LEU A 61 7.81 6.34 -2.63
N MET A 62 7.06 5.24 -2.58
CA MET A 62 7.35 4.08 -1.73
C MET A 62 8.69 3.43 -2.07
N GLU A 63 9.02 3.35 -3.37
CA GLU A 63 10.24 2.70 -3.88
C GLU A 63 11.44 3.64 -3.90
N THR A 64 11.21 4.97 -3.96
CA THR A 64 12.27 5.95 -4.10
C THR A 64 13.09 6.04 -2.83
N LYS A 65 14.39 5.73 -2.94
CA LYS A 65 15.35 5.91 -1.87
C LYS A 65 15.57 7.40 -1.60
N LYS A 66 15.61 7.81 -0.33
CA LYS A 66 16.05 9.15 0.06
C LYS A 66 17.46 9.40 -0.51
N ALA A 67 17.70 10.62 -0.96
CA ALA A 67 18.94 11.03 -1.61
C ALA A 67 20.18 10.57 -0.82
N LYS A 68 21.18 10.13 -1.55
CA LYS A 68 22.52 9.82 -1.01
C LYS A 68 23.06 11.07 -0.31
N PHE A 69 23.35 10.97 0.98
CA PHE A 69 24.13 11.96 1.68
C PHE A 69 25.53 11.39 1.85
N LEU A 70 26.53 12.07 1.25
CA LEU A 70 27.95 11.79 1.41
C LEU A 70 28.29 10.28 1.43
N PHE A 71 28.40 9.58 0.36
CA PHE A 71 28.80 8.15 0.26
C PHE A 71 27.89 7.09 0.92
N LEU A 72 26.84 7.48 1.66
CA LEU A 72 25.87 6.53 2.22
C LEU A 72 24.79 6.19 1.18
N PRO A 73 24.46 4.89 0.99
CA PRO A 73 23.33 4.50 0.15
C PRO A 73 22.04 5.08 0.71
N GLY A 74 21.19 5.66 -0.17
CA GLY A 74 19.90 6.17 0.25
C GLY A 74 19.00 5.06 0.78
N PHE A 75 18.27 5.33 1.87
CA PHE A 75 17.28 4.40 2.44
C PHE A 75 15.92 4.61 1.78
N ALA A 76 15.20 3.52 1.52
CA ALA A 76 13.80 3.59 1.17
C ALA A 76 13.02 4.21 2.35
N ALA A 77 12.03 5.04 2.04
CA ALA A 77 11.19 5.72 3.03
C ALA A 77 9.72 5.36 2.77
N PRO A 78 9.32 4.08 2.99
CA PRO A 78 7.98 3.59 2.69
C PRO A 78 6.90 4.32 3.48
N GLU A 79 7.23 4.85 4.66
CA GLU A 79 6.33 5.65 5.50
C GLU A 79 5.74 6.86 4.77
N ARG A 80 6.43 7.38 3.75
CA ARG A 80 5.94 8.52 2.95
C ARG A 80 4.76 8.18 2.05
N ALA A 81 4.63 6.91 1.68
CA ALA A 81 3.56 6.45 0.79
C ALA A 81 2.30 6.06 1.56
N ILE A 82 2.38 5.77 2.85
CA ILE A 82 1.24 5.37 3.68
C ILE A 82 0.08 6.37 3.55
N PRO A 83 0.24 7.66 3.88
CA PRO A 83 -0.87 8.62 3.81
C PRO A 83 -1.39 8.79 2.38
N LEU A 84 -0.59 8.51 1.36
CA LEU A 84 -1.03 8.58 -0.03
C LEU A 84 -1.95 7.42 -0.39
N PHE A 85 -1.62 6.20 0.02
CA PHE A 85 -2.50 5.05 -0.16
C PHE A 85 -3.79 5.21 0.63
N GLU A 86 -3.74 5.70 1.86
CA GLU A 86 -4.91 6.00 2.68
C GLU A 86 -5.84 7.02 2.00
N GLN A 87 -5.30 8.10 1.44
CA GLN A 87 -6.08 9.09 0.70
C GLN A 87 -6.72 8.50 -0.56
N ILE A 88 -6.00 7.63 -1.29
CA ILE A 88 -6.54 6.94 -2.46
C ILE A 88 -7.76 6.11 -2.07
N VAL A 89 -7.66 5.26 -1.04
CA VAL A 89 -8.75 4.38 -0.64
C VAL A 89 -9.91 5.13 0.02
N ALA A 90 -9.64 6.26 0.67
CA ALA A 90 -10.67 7.15 1.20
C ALA A 90 -11.45 7.85 0.08
N SER A 91 -10.76 8.29 -0.98
CA SER A 91 -11.37 9.00 -2.11
C SER A 91 -12.09 8.06 -3.09
N ALA A 92 -11.61 6.83 -3.23
CA ALA A 92 -12.07 5.86 -4.22
C ALA A 92 -12.18 4.45 -3.64
N PRO A 93 -13.05 4.21 -2.64
CA PRO A 93 -13.10 2.95 -1.90
C PRO A 93 -13.49 1.74 -2.76
N GLU A 94 -14.23 1.93 -3.85
CA GLU A 94 -14.68 0.89 -4.77
C GLU A 94 -13.92 0.88 -6.11
N TRP A 95 -12.83 1.64 -6.20
CA TRP A 95 -12.00 1.62 -7.39
C TRP A 95 -11.27 0.28 -7.54
N THR A 96 -11.11 -0.21 -8.78
CA THR A 96 -10.49 -1.52 -9.06
C THR A 96 -9.08 -1.68 -8.50
N GLY A 97 -8.34 -0.58 -8.35
CA GLY A 97 -6.99 -0.58 -7.76
C GLY A 97 -6.96 -0.45 -6.23
N SER A 98 -8.10 -0.33 -5.55
CA SER A 98 -8.13 -0.11 -4.10
C SER A 98 -7.67 -1.33 -3.32
N ALA A 99 -7.86 -2.54 -3.84
CA ALA A 99 -7.28 -3.76 -3.27
C ALA A 99 -5.75 -3.68 -3.21
N GLU A 100 -5.12 -3.23 -4.30
CA GLU A 100 -3.67 -3.02 -4.36
C GLU A 100 -3.23 -1.90 -3.40
N ALA A 101 -3.99 -0.82 -3.29
CA ALA A 101 -3.66 0.30 -2.41
C ALA A 101 -3.65 -0.12 -0.94
N TYR A 102 -4.66 -0.86 -0.48
CA TYR A 102 -4.68 -1.44 0.88
C TYR A 102 -3.51 -2.40 1.11
N TYR A 103 -3.24 -3.29 0.15
CA TYR A 103 -2.11 -4.20 0.24
C TYR A 103 -0.77 -3.45 0.36
N LEU A 104 -0.55 -2.42 -0.46
CA LEU A 104 0.69 -1.64 -0.44
C LEU A 104 0.83 -0.76 0.81
N ALA A 105 -0.28 -0.24 1.36
CA ALA A 105 -0.28 0.41 2.66
C ALA A 105 0.19 -0.56 3.74
N GLY A 106 -0.36 -1.78 3.77
CA GLY A 106 0.09 -2.84 4.68
C GLY A 106 1.56 -3.19 4.52
N VAL A 107 2.05 -3.31 3.28
CA VAL A 107 3.49 -3.54 3.01
C VAL A 107 4.35 -2.37 3.49
N ALA A 108 3.88 -1.14 3.38
CA ALA A 108 4.61 0.03 3.85
C ALA A 108 4.71 0.05 5.38
N HIS A 109 3.61 -0.22 6.10
CA HIS A 109 3.59 -0.39 7.56
C HIS A 109 4.49 -1.55 8.01
N GLN A 110 4.42 -2.72 7.35
CA GLN A 110 5.26 -3.87 7.66
C GLN A 110 6.77 -3.53 7.56
N LYS A 111 7.16 -2.73 6.56
CA LYS A 111 8.57 -2.32 6.36
C LYS A 111 9.10 -1.38 7.46
N ILE A 112 8.23 -0.73 8.19
CA ILE A 112 8.59 0.15 9.33
C ILE A 112 8.24 -0.47 10.67
N TYR A 113 7.96 -1.79 10.67
CA TYR A 113 7.66 -2.59 11.86
C TYR A 113 6.35 -2.22 12.58
N GLU A 114 5.46 -1.50 11.92
CA GLU A 114 4.11 -1.21 12.42
C GLU A 114 3.16 -2.37 12.08
N TYR A 115 3.36 -3.51 12.74
CA TYR A 115 2.68 -4.76 12.38
C TYR A 115 1.16 -4.72 12.60
N ASP A 116 0.67 -4.03 13.62
CA ASP A 116 -0.76 -3.92 13.89
C ASP A 116 -1.48 -3.18 12.75
N GLN A 117 -0.93 -2.05 12.30
CA GLN A 117 -1.46 -1.28 11.18
C GLN A 117 -1.34 -2.06 9.86
N ALA A 118 -0.24 -2.79 9.68
CA ALA A 118 -0.07 -3.67 8.52
C ALA A 118 -1.15 -4.76 8.47
N ILE A 119 -1.43 -5.42 9.61
CA ILE A 119 -2.45 -6.45 9.74
C ILE A 119 -3.83 -5.89 9.41
N GLU A 120 -4.18 -4.70 9.89
CA GLU A 120 -5.46 -4.03 9.62
C GLU A 120 -5.63 -3.73 8.12
N ALA A 121 -4.59 -3.19 7.49
CA ALA A 121 -4.61 -2.89 6.05
C ALA A 121 -4.75 -4.18 5.21
N PHE A 122 -4.00 -5.24 5.53
CA PHE A 122 -4.12 -6.54 4.87
C PHE A 122 -5.48 -7.19 5.10
N PHE A 123 -6.02 -7.10 6.31
CA PHE A 123 -7.37 -7.59 6.63
C PHE A 123 -8.43 -6.88 5.79
N THR A 124 -8.30 -5.57 5.63
CA THR A 124 -9.22 -4.77 4.81
C THR A 124 -9.14 -5.16 3.34
N ALA A 125 -7.93 -5.32 2.78
CA ALA A 125 -7.74 -5.78 1.42
C ALA A 125 -8.38 -7.15 1.18
N LEU A 126 -8.16 -8.11 2.11
CA LEU A 126 -8.69 -9.47 2.04
C LEU A 126 -10.22 -9.53 2.09
N ASN A 127 -10.84 -8.75 2.97
CA ASN A 127 -12.29 -8.85 3.22
C ASN A 127 -13.13 -8.02 2.25
N ARG A 128 -12.65 -6.87 1.83
CA ARG A 128 -13.37 -6.03 0.86
C ARG A 128 -13.20 -6.51 -0.58
N PHE A 129 -12.08 -7.15 -0.89
CA PHE A 129 -11.73 -7.56 -2.25
C PHE A 129 -11.29 -9.04 -2.30
N PRO A 130 -12.15 -9.98 -1.86
CA PRO A 130 -11.77 -11.39 -1.69
C PRO A 130 -11.38 -12.08 -3.00
N ASP A 131 -11.90 -11.60 -4.14
CA ASP A 131 -11.62 -12.13 -5.47
C ASP A 131 -10.41 -11.47 -6.16
N SER A 132 -9.77 -10.51 -5.50
CA SER A 132 -8.58 -9.83 -6.00
C SER A 132 -7.33 -10.73 -5.85
N GLU A 133 -6.38 -10.60 -6.78
CA GLU A 133 -5.06 -11.22 -6.65
C GLU A 133 -4.33 -10.79 -5.36
N PHE A 134 -4.67 -9.60 -4.83
CA PHE A 134 -4.10 -9.07 -3.58
C PHE A 134 -4.68 -9.72 -2.34
N ALA A 135 -5.82 -10.43 -2.41
CA ALA A 135 -6.40 -11.11 -1.26
C ALA A 135 -5.48 -12.22 -0.73
N VAL A 136 -4.97 -13.07 -1.61
CA VAL A 136 -4.04 -14.15 -1.23
C VAL A 136 -2.73 -13.57 -0.67
N ARG A 137 -2.19 -12.54 -1.34
CA ARG A 137 -0.98 -11.85 -0.90
C ARG A 137 -1.15 -11.19 0.47
N SER A 138 -2.30 -10.56 0.70
CA SER A 138 -2.65 -9.93 1.99
C SER A 138 -2.78 -10.97 3.10
N ALA A 139 -3.46 -12.09 2.85
CA ALA A 139 -3.59 -13.16 3.84
C ALA A 139 -2.22 -13.74 4.24
N TYR A 140 -1.32 -13.92 3.27
CA TYR A 140 0.04 -14.36 3.54
C TYR A 140 0.83 -13.34 4.34
N ALA A 141 0.81 -12.06 3.92
CA ALA A 141 1.53 -10.99 4.60
C ALA A 141 1.00 -10.77 6.04
N GLN A 142 -0.31 -10.90 6.26
CA GLN A 142 -0.91 -10.86 7.60
C GLN A 142 -0.36 -11.98 8.49
N ALA A 143 -0.28 -13.21 7.98
CA ALA A 143 0.30 -14.32 8.73
C ALA A 143 1.79 -14.09 9.04
N GLN A 144 2.54 -13.49 8.11
CA GLN A 144 3.94 -13.10 8.35
C GLN A 144 4.06 -12.03 9.44
N CYS A 145 3.18 -11.02 9.48
CA CYS A 145 3.19 -10.02 10.56
C CYS A 145 3.00 -10.66 11.92
N HIS A 146 2.00 -11.54 12.08
CA HIS A 146 1.82 -12.26 13.34
C HIS A 146 3.01 -13.12 13.72
N LEU A 147 3.67 -13.76 12.75
CA LEU A 147 4.90 -14.52 13.00
C LEU A 147 6.03 -13.61 13.52
N ARG A 148 6.25 -12.45 12.88
CA ARG A 148 7.26 -11.49 13.33
C ARG A 148 6.98 -10.97 14.73
N MET A 149 5.72 -10.62 15.03
CA MET A 149 5.33 -10.20 16.39
C MET A 149 5.61 -11.29 17.43
N SER A 150 5.43 -12.57 17.10
CA SER A 150 5.76 -13.67 18.02
C SER A 150 7.28 -13.89 18.17
N GLU A 151 8.06 -13.62 17.14
CA GLU A 151 9.53 -13.64 17.20
C GLU A 151 10.09 -12.51 18.07
N ASP A 152 9.46 -11.31 17.99
CA ASP A 152 9.84 -10.15 18.82
C ASP A 152 9.44 -10.30 20.28
N ALA A 153 8.46 -11.17 20.59
CA ALA A 153 7.98 -11.45 21.95
C ALA A 153 8.03 -12.96 22.29
N PRO A 154 9.23 -13.58 22.38
CA PRO A 154 9.37 -15.04 22.46
C PRO A 154 8.77 -15.67 23.75
N ASN A 155 8.55 -14.87 24.78
CA ASN A 155 7.93 -15.32 26.05
C ASN A 155 6.41 -15.07 26.10
N ASP A 156 5.82 -14.48 25.05
CA ASP A 156 4.37 -14.28 24.95
C ASP A 156 3.71 -15.46 24.25
N GLY A 157 3.16 -16.39 25.06
CA GLY A 157 2.42 -17.55 24.55
C GLY A 157 1.23 -17.18 23.67
N ARG A 158 0.58 -16.01 23.91
CA ARG A 158 -0.57 -15.57 23.09
C ARG A 158 -0.10 -15.14 21.70
N ALA A 159 1.01 -14.41 21.60
CA ALA A 159 1.57 -14.03 20.32
C ALA A 159 1.91 -15.26 19.47
N LEU A 160 2.51 -16.28 20.09
CA LEU A 160 2.82 -17.53 19.40
C LEU A 160 1.56 -18.28 18.94
N GLU A 161 0.53 -18.39 19.79
CA GLU A 161 -0.74 -19.02 19.43
C GLU A 161 -1.43 -18.28 18.28
N THR A 162 -1.45 -16.94 18.30
CA THR A 162 -2.02 -16.11 17.25
C THR A 162 -1.28 -16.32 15.93
N ALA A 163 0.05 -16.33 15.94
CA ALA A 163 0.86 -16.60 14.76
C ALA A 163 0.59 -17.99 14.17
N ARG A 164 0.50 -19.02 15.02
CA ARG A 164 0.15 -20.40 14.60
C ARG A 164 -1.24 -20.47 13.97
N ALA A 165 -2.23 -19.82 14.59
CA ALA A 165 -3.60 -19.76 14.08
C ALA A 165 -3.66 -19.06 12.72
N ALA A 166 -3.00 -17.90 12.57
CA ALA A 166 -2.94 -17.15 11.32
C ALA A 166 -2.29 -17.96 10.19
N CYS A 167 -1.17 -18.63 10.46
CA CYS A 167 -0.51 -19.51 9.49
C CYS A 167 -1.37 -20.71 9.10
N THR A 168 -2.05 -21.32 10.08
CA THR A 168 -2.93 -22.47 9.82
C THR A 168 -4.12 -22.06 8.96
N LEU A 169 -4.76 -20.95 9.29
CA LEU A 169 -5.87 -20.39 8.52
C LEU A 169 -5.47 -20.08 7.09
N PHE A 170 -4.30 -19.45 6.87
CA PHE A 170 -3.77 -19.21 5.54
C PHE A 170 -3.62 -20.50 4.74
N LEU A 171 -3.00 -21.54 5.31
CA LEU A 171 -2.76 -22.83 4.65
C LEU A 171 -4.07 -23.59 4.35
N GLN A 172 -5.08 -23.46 5.19
CA GLN A 172 -6.41 -24.05 4.97
C GLN A 172 -7.17 -23.32 3.85
N ARG A 173 -7.12 -22.00 3.84
CA ARG A 173 -7.87 -21.19 2.88
C ARG A 173 -7.22 -21.17 1.48
N TYR A 174 -5.89 -21.28 1.42
CA TYR A 174 -5.12 -21.19 0.18
C TYR A 174 -4.14 -22.37 0.03
N PRO A 175 -4.65 -23.62 -0.09
CA PRO A 175 -3.81 -24.82 -0.09
C PRO A 175 -2.86 -24.90 -1.28
N ASP A 176 -3.22 -24.31 -2.42
CA ASP A 176 -2.47 -24.36 -3.68
C ASP A 176 -1.63 -23.08 -3.93
N SER A 177 -1.51 -22.20 -2.94
CA SER A 177 -0.73 -20.98 -3.10
C SER A 177 0.77 -21.29 -3.27
N GLU A 178 1.46 -20.52 -4.13
CA GLU A 178 2.92 -20.60 -4.32
C GLU A 178 3.70 -20.42 -3.01
N HIS A 179 3.15 -19.66 -2.05
CA HIS A 179 3.73 -19.43 -0.73
C HIS A 179 3.79 -20.69 0.16
N ARG A 180 3.01 -21.74 -0.15
CA ARG A 180 3.11 -23.03 0.50
C ARG A 180 4.40 -23.78 0.11
N ALA A 181 4.85 -23.62 -1.13
CA ALA A 181 6.05 -24.28 -1.65
C ALA A 181 7.33 -23.72 -1.02
N ALA A 182 7.37 -22.44 -0.69
CA ALA A 182 8.52 -21.79 -0.06
C ALA A 182 8.84 -22.38 1.33
N ARG A 183 7.81 -22.82 2.10
CA ARG A 183 8.00 -23.45 3.43
C ARG A 183 8.58 -24.85 3.34
N LYS A 184 8.30 -25.62 2.27
CA LYS A 184 8.87 -26.97 2.11
C LYS A 184 10.38 -26.92 1.90
N LYS A 185 10.88 -25.92 1.14
CA LYS A 185 12.32 -25.74 0.93
C LYS A 185 13.05 -25.30 2.21
N GLY A 186 12.48 -24.39 3.02
CA GLY A 186 13.10 -23.94 4.28
C GLY A 186 13.02 -24.97 5.42
N GLY A 187 12.15 -25.98 5.33
CA GLY A 187 12.03 -27.03 6.34
C GLY A 187 12.93 -28.26 6.07
N GLU A 188 13.44 -28.39 4.86
CA GLU A 188 14.42 -29.45 4.50
C GLU A 188 15.84 -29.03 4.86
N ASP A 189 16.19 -27.73 4.75
CA ASP A 189 17.52 -27.19 5.12
C ASP A 189 17.80 -27.17 6.64
N MET A 190 16.79 -27.37 7.49
CA MET A 190 16.98 -27.44 8.95
C MET A 190 17.03 -28.87 9.50
N ARG A 191 17.13 -29.89 8.62
CA ARG A 191 17.24 -31.30 9.04
C ARG A 191 18.54 -31.98 8.59
N GLU A 192 19.47 -31.24 8.01
CA GLU A 192 20.87 -31.66 7.80
C GLU A 192 21.78 -30.92 8.78
#